data_57d0b7e8985daf15c24701d638369a42
#
_entry.id   57d0b7e8985daf15c24701d638369a42
#
_cell.length_a   1.000
_cell.length_b   1.000
_cell.length_c   1.000
_cell.angle_alpha   90.00
_cell.angle_beta   90.00
_cell.angle_gamma   90.00
#
_symmetry.space_group_name_H-M   'P 1'
#
loop_
_entity.id
_entity.type
_entity.pdbx_description
1 polymer ?
#
loop_
_entity_poly.entity_id
_entity_poly.type
_entity_poly.pdbx_seq_one_letter_code
_entity_poly.pdbx_strand_id
1 'polypeptide(L)'
;STKDELAHIVERFKGQPVLVVGDLILDQFVWGHVRRVSPEAPVPVVEVVEETIHLGGAANVAANLSVLGAQPILIGLLGQDEAGNQLIAELENQGINTEAIIRDETRMTTIKTRILAHQKQICRTDRENIEPLDEKLQKEFTRICSSCFERVQSVILSDYSKGVLHLPLV
;
A
#
# COMPACT_ATOMS: atom_id res chain seq x y z
N SER A 1 17.68 7.85 29.50
CA SER A 1 18.43 6.94 28.63
C SER A 1 17.86 7.06 27.20
N THR A 2 18.61 6.66 26.21
CA THR A 2 18.17 6.65 24.79
C THR A 2 16.80 5.96 24.60
N LYS A 3 16.52 4.96 25.43
CA LYS A 3 15.23 4.24 25.41
C LYS A 3 14.07 5.10 25.89
N ASP A 4 14.30 5.91 26.92
CA ASP A 4 13.26 6.80 27.47
C ASP A 4 12.99 7.97 26.51
N GLU A 5 14.04 8.47 25.84
CA GLU A 5 13.90 9.49 24.79
C GLU A 5 13.09 8.97 23.59
N LEU A 6 13.36 7.74 23.13
CA LEU A 6 12.59 7.11 22.05
C LEU A 6 11.12 6.87 22.46
N ALA A 7 10.87 6.40 23.68
CA ALA A 7 9.51 6.24 24.20
C ALA A 7 8.75 7.56 24.19
N HIS A 8 9.40 8.63 24.66
CA HIS A 8 8.80 9.97 24.65
C HIS A 8 8.51 10.51 23.24
N ILE A 9 9.38 10.19 22.27
CA ILE A 9 9.12 10.54 20.86
C ILE A 9 7.88 9.81 20.35
N VAL A 10 7.76 8.51 20.62
CA VAL A 10 6.60 7.69 20.18
C VAL A 10 5.30 8.20 20.82
N GLU A 11 5.32 8.57 22.10
CA GLU A 11 4.15 9.13 22.77
C GLU A 11 3.61 10.40 22.09
N ARG A 12 4.48 11.17 21.44
CA ARG A 12 4.09 12.39 20.71
C ARG A 12 3.36 12.12 19.40
N PHE A 13 3.35 10.89 18.87
CA PHE A 13 2.54 10.52 17.71
C PHE A 13 1.05 10.50 18.02
N LYS A 14 0.69 10.28 19.28
CA LYS A 14 -0.70 10.10 19.69
C LYS A 14 -1.58 11.29 19.27
N GLY A 15 -2.57 10.99 18.43
CA GLY A 15 -3.54 11.96 17.93
C GLY A 15 -3.00 12.94 16.89
N GLN A 16 -1.72 12.83 16.47
CA GLN A 16 -1.15 13.71 15.47
C GLN A 16 -1.69 13.39 14.07
N PRO A 17 -2.27 14.36 13.35
CA PRO A 17 -2.66 14.17 11.97
C PRO A 17 -1.41 14.18 11.07
N VAL A 18 -1.22 13.09 10.30
CA VAL A 18 -0.10 12.92 9.37
C VAL A 18 -0.66 12.59 8.00
N LEU A 19 -0.32 13.39 7.00
CA LEU A 19 -0.66 13.09 5.61
C LEU A 19 0.31 12.08 5.03
N VAL A 20 -0.21 10.98 4.51
CA VAL A 20 0.56 9.98 3.77
C VAL A 20 0.09 10.00 2.32
N VAL A 21 1.00 10.28 1.41
CA VAL A 21 0.71 10.39 -0.02
C VAL A 21 1.61 9.42 -0.76
N GLY A 22 1.05 8.58 -1.62
CA GLY A 22 1.89 7.69 -2.42
C GLY A 22 1.20 6.48 -3.02
N ASP A 23 2.04 5.53 -3.42
CA ASP A 23 1.62 4.32 -4.12
C ASP A 23 1.01 3.31 -3.14
N LEU A 24 -0.26 2.96 -3.39
CA LEU A 24 -0.98 1.93 -2.65
C LEU A 24 -0.72 0.57 -3.28
N ILE A 25 -0.33 -0.41 -2.47
CA ILE A 25 0.06 -1.74 -2.92
C ILE A 25 -0.68 -2.78 -2.10
N LEU A 26 -1.25 -3.79 -2.76
CA LEU A 26 -1.73 -5.00 -2.12
C LEU A 26 -0.60 -6.04 -2.15
N ASP A 27 -0.01 -6.34 -1.00
CA ASP A 27 0.96 -7.42 -0.86
C ASP A 27 0.21 -8.73 -0.60
N GLN A 28 0.28 -9.67 -1.54
CA GLN A 28 -0.33 -10.98 -1.44
C GLN A 28 0.75 -12.05 -1.21
N PHE A 29 0.51 -12.96 -0.29
CA PHE A 29 1.38 -14.09 0.00
C PHE A 29 0.62 -15.38 -0.26
N VAL A 30 1.19 -16.22 -1.12
CA VAL A 30 0.67 -17.54 -1.47
C VAL A 30 1.61 -18.58 -0.86
N TRP A 31 1.15 -19.24 0.18
CA TRP A 31 1.91 -20.25 0.91
C TRP A 31 1.59 -21.65 0.39
N GLY A 32 2.61 -22.47 0.18
CA GLY A 32 2.39 -23.81 -0.34
C GLY A 32 3.54 -24.78 -0.11
N HIS A 33 3.40 -25.93 -0.72
CA HIS A 33 4.41 -26.99 -0.73
C HIS A 33 4.85 -27.29 -2.17
N VAL A 34 6.12 -27.56 -2.36
CA VAL A 34 6.67 -28.10 -3.60
C VAL A 34 6.93 -29.59 -3.40
N ARG A 35 6.17 -30.43 -4.12
CA ARG A 35 6.33 -31.90 -4.06
C ARG A 35 6.77 -32.49 -5.39
N ARG A 36 6.65 -31.74 -6.49
CA ARG A 36 6.97 -32.22 -7.84
C ARG A 36 7.45 -31.08 -8.72
N VAL A 37 8.14 -31.46 -9.79
CA VAL A 37 8.46 -30.59 -10.91
C VAL A 37 7.33 -30.72 -11.96
N SER A 38 7.03 -29.64 -12.66
CA SER A 38 6.02 -29.65 -13.71
C SER A 38 6.44 -30.60 -14.87
N PRO A 39 5.51 -31.39 -15.44
CA PRO A 39 5.79 -32.15 -16.66
C PRO A 39 5.93 -31.27 -17.91
N GLU A 40 5.48 -30.00 -17.85
CA GLU A 40 5.46 -29.07 -18.98
C GLU A 40 6.75 -28.25 -19.09
N ALA A 41 7.46 -28.04 -17.97
CA ALA A 41 8.70 -27.25 -17.90
C ALA A 41 9.49 -27.59 -16.64
N PRO A 42 10.81 -27.34 -16.58
CA PRO A 42 11.63 -27.60 -15.38
C PRO A 42 11.40 -26.56 -14.27
N VAL A 43 10.15 -26.41 -13.84
CA VAL A 43 9.72 -25.48 -12.80
C VAL A 43 8.97 -26.22 -11.68
N PRO A 44 9.07 -25.78 -10.42
CA PRO A 44 8.33 -26.39 -9.33
C PRO A 44 6.82 -26.17 -9.48
N VAL A 45 6.03 -27.16 -9.07
CA VAL A 45 4.58 -27.01 -8.85
C VAL A 45 4.36 -26.71 -7.38
N VAL A 46 3.78 -25.55 -7.11
CA VAL A 46 3.43 -25.13 -5.74
C VAL A 46 1.97 -25.52 -5.48
N GLU A 47 1.77 -26.43 -4.54
CA GLU A 47 0.44 -26.78 -4.04
C GLU A 47 0.07 -25.78 -2.95
N VAL A 48 -0.89 -24.86 -3.26
CA VAL A 48 -1.29 -23.77 -2.38
C VAL A 48 -2.06 -24.30 -1.17
N VAL A 49 -1.71 -23.86 0.01
CA VAL A 49 -2.38 -24.21 1.28
C VAL A 49 -2.99 -23.00 1.99
N GLU A 50 -2.46 -21.81 1.74
CA GLU A 50 -2.91 -20.58 2.38
C GLU A 50 -2.62 -19.38 1.48
N GLU A 51 -3.51 -18.39 1.51
CA GLU A 51 -3.30 -17.08 0.91
C GLU A 51 -3.58 -16.00 1.93
N THR A 52 -2.69 -15.03 2.03
CA THR A 52 -2.87 -13.86 2.90
C THR A 52 -2.62 -12.58 2.13
N ILE A 53 -3.29 -11.51 2.55
CA ILE A 53 -3.09 -10.17 1.99
C ILE A 53 -2.62 -9.22 3.09
N HIS A 54 -1.81 -8.26 2.71
CA HIS A 54 -1.29 -7.22 3.61
C HIS A 54 -1.26 -5.87 2.91
N LEU A 55 -1.36 -4.81 3.70
CA LEU A 55 -1.17 -3.45 3.23
C LEU A 55 0.29 -3.22 2.85
N GLY A 56 0.55 -2.72 1.65
CA GLY A 56 1.88 -2.39 1.13
C GLY A 56 1.99 -0.92 0.72
N GLY A 57 3.21 -0.47 0.46
CA GLY A 57 3.47 0.91 0.06
C GLY A 57 2.96 1.94 1.06
N ALA A 58 2.32 2.99 0.58
CA ALA A 58 1.74 4.05 1.40
C ALA A 58 0.67 3.54 2.38
N ALA A 59 -0.07 2.48 2.03
CA ALA A 59 -1.05 1.86 2.91
C ALA A 59 -0.38 1.25 4.16
N ASN A 60 0.77 0.57 4.00
CA ASN A 60 1.54 0.06 5.13
C ASN A 60 2.10 1.18 6.01
N VAL A 61 2.52 2.30 5.43
CA VAL A 61 2.96 3.48 6.20
C VAL A 61 1.82 4.02 7.06
N ALA A 62 0.62 4.16 6.49
CA ALA A 62 -0.56 4.61 7.23
C ALA A 62 -0.94 3.63 8.36
N ALA A 63 -0.88 2.33 8.11
CA ALA A 63 -1.13 1.30 9.13
C ALA A 63 -0.14 1.41 10.30
N ASN A 64 1.15 1.54 10.02
CA ASN A 64 2.17 1.71 11.06
C ASN A 64 1.96 2.99 11.87
N LEU A 65 1.61 4.10 11.23
CA LEU A 65 1.27 5.35 11.93
C LEU A 65 0.06 5.19 12.85
N SER A 66 -0.99 4.51 12.38
CA SER A 66 -2.17 4.21 13.18
C SER A 66 -1.82 3.40 14.43
N VAL A 67 -0.99 2.36 14.29
CA VAL A 67 -0.51 1.53 15.42
C VAL A 67 0.31 2.36 16.41
N LEU A 68 1.07 3.35 15.94
CA LEU A 68 1.81 4.29 16.79
C LEU A 68 0.92 5.35 17.44
N GLY A 69 -0.38 5.35 17.16
CA GLY A 69 -1.37 6.25 17.72
C GLY A 69 -1.55 7.57 16.97
N ALA A 70 -0.92 7.75 15.82
CA ALA A 70 -1.16 8.88 14.93
C ALA A 70 -2.51 8.75 14.20
N GLN A 71 -2.94 9.84 13.57
CA GLN A 71 -4.15 9.87 12.72
C GLN A 71 -3.73 10.06 11.26
N PRO A 72 -3.46 8.98 10.52
CA PRO A 72 -3.06 9.08 9.13
C PRO A 72 -4.23 9.54 8.25
N ILE A 73 -3.96 10.49 7.35
CA ILE A 73 -4.80 10.83 6.21
C ILE A 73 -4.10 10.23 5.01
N LEU A 74 -4.70 9.21 4.40
CA LEU A 74 -4.07 8.45 3.32
C LEU A 74 -4.61 8.91 1.97
N ILE A 75 -3.71 9.39 1.10
CA ILE A 75 -3.99 9.74 -0.27
C ILE A 75 -3.21 8.82 -1.21
N GLY A 76 -3.91 8.24 -2.13
CA GLY A 76 -3.34 7.37 -3.16
C GLY A 76 -4.39 7.03 -4.20
N LEU A 77 -4.04 6.15 -5.12
CA LEU A 77 -4.91 5.74 -6.20
C LEU A 77 -5.01 4.22 -6.26
N LEU A 78 -6.22 3.73 -6.47
CA LEU A 78 -6.55 2.32 -6.65
C LEU A 78 -7.41 2.13 -7.89
N GLY A 79 -7.32 0.98 -8.51
CA GLY A 79 -8.26 0.55 -9.53
C GLY A 79 -9.66 0.32 -8.96
N GLN A 80 -10.68 0.39 -9.81
CA GLN A 80 -12.03 -0.09 -9.49
C GLN A 80 -12.14 -1.60 -9.71
N ASP A 81 -11.23 -2.35 -9.08
CA ASP A 81 -11.08 -3.80 -9.19
C ASP A 81 -11.18 -4.49 -7.82
N GLU A 82 -11.21 -5.82 -7.83
CA GLU A 82 -11.33 -6.65 -6.63
C GLU A 82 -10.17 -6.39 -5.63
N ALA A 83 -8.95 -6.23 -6.13
CA ALA A 83 -7.78 -5.96 -5.28
C ALA A 83 -7.90 -4.59 -4.59
N GLY A 84 -8.41 -3.59 -5.29
CA GLY A 84 -8.72 -2.28 -4.71
C GLY A 84 -9.79 -2.36 -3.64
N ASN A 85 -10.83 -3.19 -3.83
CA ASN A 85 -11.87 -3.42 -2.82
C ASN A 85 -11.30 -4.11 -1.58
N GLN A 86 -10.46 -5.13 -1.77
CA GLN A 86 -9.79 -5.84 -0.67
C GLN A 86 -8.87 -4.90 0.13
N LEU A 87 -8.13 -4.02 -0.55
CA LEU A 87 -7.24 -3.07 0.11
C LEU A 87 -8.03 -2.02 0.92
N ILE A 88 -9.14 -1.50 0.38
CA ILE A 88 -10.04 -0.61 1.12
C ILE A 88 -10.60 -1.30 2.35
N ALA A 89 -11.12 -2.52 2.21
CA ALA A 89 -11.67 -3.27 3.34
C ALA A 89 -10.62 -3.50 4.43
N GLU A 90 -9.38 -3.82 4.05
CA GLU A 90 -8.29 -4.03 5.01
C GLU A 90 -7.89 -2.73 5.74
N LEU A 91 -7.87 -1.59 5.04
CA LEU A 91 -7.64 -0.26 5.64
C LEU A 91 -8.75 0.08 6.65
N GLU A 92 -10.00 -0.11 6.27
CA GLU A 92 -11.17 0.16 7.13
C GLU A 92 -11.20 -0.76 8.36
N ASN A 93 -10.85 -2.04 8.21
CA ASN A 93 -10.70 -2.98 9.33
C ASN A 93 -9.65 -2.52 10.34
N GLN A 94 -8.62 -1.80 9.89
CA GLN A 94 -7.60 -1.20 10.74
C GLN A 94 -7.95 0.21 11.22
N GLY A 95 -9.17 0.70 10.94
CA GLY A 95 -9.66 2.01 11.36
C GLY A 95 -9.03 3.19 10.61
N ILE A 96 -8.49 2.95 9.42
CA ILE A 96 -7.88 3.99 8.59
C ILE A 96 -8.94 4.56 7.64
N ASN A 97 -9.09 5.89 7.63
CA ASN A 97 -10.03 6.57 6.74
C ASN A 97 -9.59 6.48 5.28
N THR A 98 -10.51 6.09 4.40
CA THR A 98 -10.27 5.83 2.98
C THR A 98 -10.88 6.89 2.04
N GLU A 99 -11.52 7.93 2.59
CA GLU A 99 -12.28 8.96 1.81
C GLU A 99 -11.40 9.74 0.82
N ALA A 100 -10.10 9.88 1.11
CA ALA A 100 -9.17 10.60 0.24
C ALA A 100 -8.46 9.69 -0.80
N ILE A 101 -8.82 8.40 -0.84
CA ILE A 101 -8.30 7.46 -1.84
C ILE A 101 -9.11 7.59 -3.13
N ILE A 102 -8.41 7.84 -4.24
CA ILE A 102 -9.03 7.94 -5.56
C ILE A 102 -9.22 6.54 -6.15
N ARG A 103 -10.40 6.28 -6.71
CA ARG A 103 -10.72 5.05 -7.44
C ARG A 103 -10.85 5.37 -8.93
N ASP A 104 -10.10 4.64 -9.77
CA ASP A 104 -10.07 4.85 -11.21
C ASP A 104 -10.35 3.56 -11.99
N GLU A 105 -11.24 3.63 -12.98
CA GLU A 105 -11.65 2.46 -13.80
C GLU A 105 -10.58 2.07 -14.84
N THR A 106 -9.71 3.00 -15.20
CA THR A 106 -8.72 2.80 -16.27
C THR A 106 -7.41 2.22 -15.77
N ARG A 107 -7.22 2.19 -14.45
CA ARG A 107 -6.01 1.69 -13.81
C ARG A 107 -6.30 0.43 -13.00
N MET A 108 -5.32 -0.46 -12.96
CA MET A 108 -5.36 -1.62 -12.07
C MET A 108 -4.70 -1.29 -10.73
N THR A 109 -5.22 -1.88 -9.67
CA THR A 109 -4.56 -1.85 -8.35
C THR A 109 -3.23 -2.59 -8.42
N THR A 110 -2.17 -2.00 -7.88
CA THR A 110 -0.86 -2.64 -7.79
C THR A 110 -0.92 -3.82 -6.83
N ILE A 111 -0.59 -5.02 -7.33
CA ILE A 111 -0.51 -6.25 -6.52
C ILE A 111 0.90 -6.82 -6.65
N LYS A 112 1.49 -7.18 -5.50
CA LYS A 112 2.75 -7.92 -5.43
C LYS A 112 2.48 -9.28 -4.78
N THR A 113 2.39 -10.33 -5.61
CA THR A 113 2.15 -11.69 -5.12
C THR A 113 3.47 -12.43 -4.93
N ARG A 114 3.76 -12.81 -3.69
CA ARG A 114 4.93 -13.63 -3.33
C ARG A 114 4.49 -15.07 -3.14
N ILE A 115 5.06 -15.97 -3.93
CA ILE A 115 4.81 -17.40 -3.83
C ILE A 115 5.91 -18.03 -3.00
N LEU A 116 5.52 -18.64 -1.87
CA LEU A 116 6.44 -19.21 -0.88
C LEU A 116 6.20 -20.71 -0.71
N ALA A 117 7.29 -21.46 -0.61
CA ALA A 117 7.24 -22.86 -0.24
C ALA A 117 8.44 -23.20 0.66
N HIS A 118 8.22 -24.03 1.67
CA HIS A 118 9.26 -24.44 2.62
C HIS A 118 10.02 -23.23 3.23
N GLN A 119 9.30 -22.16 3.58
CA GLN A 119 9.83 -20.89 4.13
C GLN A 119 10.76 -20.12 3.18
N LYS A 120 10.74 -20.42 1.89
CA LYS A 120 11.52 -19.72 0.87
C LYS A 120 10.60 -19.14 -0.18
N GLN A 121 10.94 -17.94 -0.65
CA GLN A 121 10.25 -17.36 -1.80
C GLN A 121 10.70 -18.08 -3.07
N ILE A 122 9.75 -18.66 -3.78
CA ILE A 122 9.95 -19.35 -5.07
C ILE A 122 9.98 -18.33 -6.20
N CYS A 123 9.01 -17.44 -6.24
CA CYS A 123 8.94 -16.35 -7.20
C CYS A 123 8.07 -15.20 -6.67
N ARG A 124 8.07 -14.09 -7.40
CA ARG A 124 7.13 -12.99 -7.22
C ARG A 124 6.51 -12.64 -8.56
N THR A 125 5.21 -12.35 -8.56
CA THR A 125 4.51 -11.79 -9.70
C THR A 125 4.00 -10.40 -9.33
N ASP A 126 4.21 -9.43 -10.23
CA ASP A 126 3.78 -8.05 -10.02
C ASP A 126 2.71 -7.73 -11.08
N ARG A 127 1.55 -7.23 -10.63
CA ARG A 127 0.53 -6.62 -11.47
C ARG A 127 0.51 -5.15 -11.14
N GLU A 128 0.86 -4.30 -12.08
CA GLU A 128 1.02 -2.88 -11.83
C GLU A 128 0.82 -2.05 -13.10
N ASN A 129 0.41 -0.79 -12.91
CA ASN A 129 0.47 0.24 -13.93
C ASN A 129 1.41 1.34 -13.41
N ILE A 130 2.49 1.61 -14.15
CA ILE A 130 3.53 2.58 -13.79
C ILE A 130 3.41 3.90 -14.56
N GLU A 131 2.42 3.99 -15.46
CA GLU A 131 2.21 5.22 -16.22
C GLU A 131 1.87 6.40 -15.29
N PRO A 132 2.37 7.60 -15.59
CA PRO A 132 1.97 8.80 -14.87
C PRO A 132 0.45 9.00 -14.91
N LEU A 133 -0.08 9.72 -13.94
CA LEU A 133 -1.48 10.11 -13.93
C LEU A 133 -1.80 11.00 -15.13
N ASP A 134 -2.94 10.79 -15.76
CA ASP A 134 -3.44 11.71 -16.77
C ASP A 134 -3.80 13.08 -16.16
N GLU A 135 -4.06 14.08 -16.99
CA GLU A 135 -4.35 15.44 -16.53
C GLU A 135 -5.58 15.53 -15.61
N LYS A 136 -6.59 14.70 -15.83
CA LYS A 136 -7.80 14.69 -15.01
C LYS A 136 -7.50 14.18 -13.61
N LEU A 137 -6.84 13.04 -13.53
CA LEU A 137 -6.43 12.43 -12.26
C LEU A 137 -5.42 13.32 -11.52
N GLN A 138 -4.46 13.94 -12.23
CA GLN A 138 -3.51 14.90 -11.63
C GLN A 138 -4.24 16.07 -10.98
N LYS A 139 -5.22 16.69 -11.66
CA LYS A 139 -6.01 17.79 -11.10
C LYS A 139 -6.80 17.36 -9.87
N GLU A 140 -7.44 16.20 -9.94
CA GLU A 140 -8.19 15.65 -8.81
C GLU A 140 -7.28 15.34 -7.62
N PHE A 141 -6.17 14.67 -7.88
CA PHE A 141 -5.17 14.32 -6.88
C PHE A 141 -4.62 15.58 -6.18
N THR A 142 -4.21 16.59 -6.97
CA THR A 142 -3.71 17.88 -6.46
C THR A 142 -4.77 18.57 -5.60
N ARG A 143 -6.02 18.59 -6.04
CA ARG A 143 -7.13 19.20 -5.28
C ARG A 143 -7.31 18.52 -3.92
N ILE A 144 -7.29 17.18 -3.87
CA ILE A 144 -7.42 16.42 -2.63
C ILE A 144 -6.21 16.69 -1.72
N CYS A 145 -4.99 16.63 -2.26
CA CYS A 145 -3.78 16.95 -1.50
C CYS A 145 -3.86 18.34 -0.88
N SER A 146 -4.20 19.37 -1.67
CA SER A 146 -4.33 20.76 -1.20
C SER A 146 -5.33 20.90 -0.06
N SER A 147 -6.47 20.19 -0.13
CA SER A 147 -7.49 20.24 0.93
C SER A 147 -7.04 19.58 2.24
N CYS A 148 -6.05 18.70 2.19
CA CYS A 148 -5.52 17.99 3.35
C CYS A 148 -4.33 18.72 3.99
N PHE A 149 -3.55 19.49 3.23
CA PHE A 149 -2.35 20.16 3.74
C PHE A 149 -2.63 21.09 4.92
N GLU A 150 -3.73 21.82 4.91
CA GLU A 150 -4.11 22.75 6.01
C GLU A 150 -4.45 22.01 7.32
N ARG A 151 -4.68 20.72 7.26
CA ARG A 151 -5.12 19.88 8.39
C ARG A 151 -3.98 19.14 9.08
N VAL A 152 -2.76 19.20 8.55
CA VAL A 152 -1.63 18.40 9.00
C VAL A 152 -0.39 19.26 9.22
N GLN A 153 0.53 18.77 10.08
CA GLN A 153 1.83 19.39 10.29
C GLN A 153 2.99 18.60 9.68
N SER A 154 2.69 17.39 9.22
CA SER A 154 3.69 16.47 8.65
C SER A 154 3.12 15.74 7.46
N VAL A 155 3.97 15.57 6.44
CA VAL A 155 3.65 14.83 5.21
C VAL A 155 4.70 13.76 5.00
N ILE A 156 4.27 12.55 4.66
CA ILE A 156 5.12 11.44 4.23
C ILE A 156 4.80 11.15 2.77
N LEU A 157 5.81 11.21 1.92
CA LEU A 157 5.73 10.76 0.53
C LEU A 157 6.27 9.34 0.44
N SER A 158 5.43 8.41 -0.03
CA SER A 158 5.75 6.99 -0.14
C SER A 158 5.76 6.59 -1.62
N ASP A 159 6.92 6.79 -2.25
CA ASP A 159 7.13 6.57 -3.68
C ASP A 159 7.75 5.18 -3.94
N TYR A 160 7.01 4.36 -4.68
CA TYR A 160 7.44 3.05 -5.19
C TYR A 160 7.51 3.03 -6.72
N SER A 161 7.52 4.22 -7.34
CA SER A 161 7.54 4.39 -8.79
C SER A 161 6.38 3.70 -9.51
N LYS A 162 5.16 3.85 -8.96
CA LYS A 162 3.93 3.33 -9.58
C LYS A 162 3.08 4.45 -10.21
N GLY A 163 3.69 5.59 -10.48
CA GLY A 163 3.12 6.68 -11.26
C GLY A 163 2.23 7.64 -10.49
N VAL A 164 2.01 7.44 -9.18
CA VAL A 164 1.19 8.36 -8.35
C VAL A 164 1.98 9.63 -8.03
N LEU A 165 3.23 9.49 -7.60
CA LEU A 165 4.11 10.63 -7.34
C LEU A 165 4.91 10.94 -8.60
N HIS A 166 4.62 12.07 -9.23
CA HIS A 166 5.30 12.55 -10.43
C HIS A 166 5.74 14.01 -10.24
N LEU A 167 6.90 14.38 -10.82
CA LEU A 167 7.58 15.66 -10.61
C LEU A 167 6.69 16.92 -10.67
N PRO A 168 5.60 17.04 -11.41
CA PRO A 168 4.70 18.18 -11.30
C PRO A 168 3.80 18.19 -10.05
N LEU A 169 3.77 17.10 -9.27
CA LEU A 169 2.92 16.96 -8.07
C LEU A 169 3.73 17.11 -6.76
N VAL A 170 5.02 17.11 -6.84
CA VAL A 170 5.98 17.29 -5.74
C VAL A 170 6.71 18.64 -5.95
#